data_7e5641aff2fdb3afa3573d51a495f2e5
#
_entry.id   7e5641aff2fdb3afa3573d51a495f2e5
#
_cell.length_a   1.000
_cell.length_b   1.000
_cell.length_c   1.000
_cell.angle_alpha   90.00
_cell.angle_beta   90.00
_cell.angle_gamma   90.00
#
_symmetry.space_group_name_H-M   'P 1'
#
loop_
_entity.id
_entity.type
_entity.pdbx_description
1 polymer ?
#
loop_
_entity_poly.entity_id
_entity_poly.type
_entity_poly.pdbx_seq_one_letter_code
_entity_poly.pdbx_strand_id
1 'polypeptide(L)'
;MIWQMIEDWFRGILFHYGDGIIKTSGSNFFGQFWIESTGGINVAAELKGQAEISMEQIYEWNPDKIFITNFSAYLPEDLYNNTIEGDDWSHVKAVADGEVYKFPLGMYRWFPPSSDTPLALLWLAQQIQPELFSDIDMDQEIKDYFQKFYQVELTDDDVQTIYNPAREAAKR
;
A
#
# COMPACT_ATOMS: atom_id res chain seq x y z
N MET A 1 10.52 -29.26 -4.80
CA MET A 1 11.11 -28.18 -5.65
C MET A 1 10.05 -27.21 -6.20
N ILE A 2 8.92 -27.68 -6.76
CA ILE A 2 7.85 -26.78 -7.27
C ILE A 2 7.13 -26.03 -6.11
N TRP A 3 6.90 -26.67 -4.97
CA TRP A 3 6.23 -26.06 -3.81
C TRP A 3 7.09 -24.96 -3.14
N GLN A 4 8.40 -25.09 -3.08
CA GLN A 4 9.30 -24.05 -2.55
C GLN A 4 9.35 -22.81 -3.48
N MET A 5 9.21 -22.99 -4.78
CA MET A 5 9.14 -21.87 -5.74
C MET A 5 7.81 -21.10 -5.61
N ILE A 6 6.74 -21.73 -5.09
CA ILE A 6 5.42 -21.08 -4.91
C ILE A 6 5.40 -20.27 -3.61
N GLU A 7 6.09 -20.72 -2.55
CA GLU A 7 6.17 -19.98 -1.27
C GLU A 7 6.88 -18.63 -1.41
N ASP A 8 7.85 -18.51 -2.31
CA ASP A 8 8.56 -17.24 -2.59
C ASP A 8 7.69 -16.19 -3.33
N TRP A 9 6.50 -16.57 -3.79
CA TRP A 9 5.59 -15.69 -4.54
C TRP A 9 4.54 -15.02 -3.65
N PHE A 10 4.29 -15.56 -2.47
CA PHE A 10 3.30 -15.01 -1.56
C PHE A 10 3.96 -14.00 -0.63
N ARG A 11 3.52 -12.75 -0.73
CA ARG A 11 3.97 -11.66 0.11
C ARG A 11 2.93 -11.38 1.20
N GLY A 12 3.36 -11.39 2.45
CA GLY A 12 2.55 -10.95 3.59
C GLY A 12 2.36 -9.45 3.56
N ILE A 13 1.11 -8.99 3.35
CA ILE A 13 0.79 -7.58 3.15
C ILE A 13 0.03 -7.03 4.35
N LEU A 14 0.48 -5.89 4.85
CA LEU A 14 -0.23 -5.08 5.84
C LEU A 14 -0.66 -3.74 5.22
N PHE A 15 -1.95 -3.44 5.28
CA PHE A 15 -2.45 -2.08 5.06
C PHE A 15 -2.46 -1.33 6.38
N HIS A 16 -1.74 -0.22 6.43
CA HIS A 16 -1.64 0.63 7.61
C HIS A 16 -2.47 1.90 7.41
N TYR A 17 -3.40 2.18 8.30
CA TYR A 17 -4.11 3.44 8.34
C TYR A 17 -4.44 3.90 9.75
N GLY A 18 -4.65 5.20 9.89
CA GLY A 18 -4.80 5.89 11.16
C GLY A 18 -3.48 6.50 11.65
N ASP A 19 -3.59 7.52 12.45
CA ASP A 19 -2.50 8.19 13.15
C ASP A 19 -2.69 7.96 14.65
N GLY A 20 -1.65 7.51 15.34
CA GLY A 20 -1.67 7.19 16.76
C GLY A 20 -2.23 5.81 17.10
N ILE A 21 -3.38 5.41 16.56
CA ILE A 21 -3.91 4.05 16.68
C ILE A 21 -3.76 3.35 15.35
N ILE A 22 -3.02 2.24 15.34
CA ILE A 22 -2.80 1.47 14.11
C ILE A 22 -4.08 0.70 13.77
N LYS A 23 -4.58 0.90 12.54
CA LYS A 23 -5.70 0.17 11.99
C LYS A 23 -5.28 -0.55 10.72
N THR A 24 -5.97 -1.65 10.42
CA THR A 24 -5.73 -2.44 9.20
C THR A 24 -7.02 -2.96 8.60
N SER A 25 -6.91 -3.53 7.38
CA SER A 25 -7.98 -4.26 6.70
C SER A 25 -7.94 -5.73 7.08
N GLY A 26 -8.95 -6.19 7.80
CA GLY A 26 -9.22 -7.61 7.98
C GLY A 26 -10.10 -8.18 6.86
N SER A 27 -10.59 -9.41 7.05
CA SER A 27 -11.57 -10.05 6.16
C SER A 27 -12.89 -9.28 6.09
N ASN A 28 -13.67 -9.52 5.03
CA ASN A 28 -14.94 -8.81 4.76
C ASN A 28 -14.77 -7.27 4.61
N PHE A 29 -13.61 -6.83 4.17
CA PHE A 29 -13.32 -5.45 3.84
C PHE A 29 -12.63 -5.38 2.48
N PHE A 30 -12.79 -4.28 1.76
CA PHE A 30 -12.26 -4.19 0.39
C PHE A 30 -10.73 -4.38 0.32
N GLY A 31 -10.00 -4.02 1.37
CA GLY A 31 -8.55 -4.23 1.43
C GLY A 31 -8.14 -5.70 1.34
N GLN A 32 -8.90 -6.62 1.93
CA GLN A 32 -8.70 -8.06 1.75
C GLN A 32 -8.78 -8.45 0.26
N PHE A 33 -9.86 -8.03 -0.40
CA PHE A 33 -10.05 -8.31 -1.82
C PHE A 33 -8.91 -7.72 -2.68
N TRP A 34 -8.45 -6.51 -2.37
CA TRP A 34 -7.37 -5.87 -3.11
C TRP A 34 -6.05 -6.64 -2.98
N ILE A 35 -5.69 -7.01 -1.75
CA ILE A 35 -4.46 -7.78 -1.49
C ILE A 35 -4.50 -9.12 -2.24
N GLU A 36 -5.59 -9.87 -2.13
CA GLU A 36 -5.75 -11.17 -2.79
C GLU A 36 -5.78 -11.05 -4.32
N SER A 37 -6.49 -10.06 -4.85
CA SER A 37 -6.59 -9.82 -6.31
C SER A 37 -5.25 -9.44 -6.95
N THR A 38 -4.31 -8.92 -6.17
CA THR A 38 -2.97 -8.53 -6.61
C THR A 38 -1.89 -9.57 -6.25
N GLY A 39 -2.31 -10.76 -5.79
CA GLY A 39 -1.41 -11.87 -5.53
C GLY A 39 -0.70 -11.83 -4.17
N GLY A 40 -1.16 -10.99 -3.23
CA GLY A 40 -0.66 -10.93 -1.87
C GLY A 40 -1.44 -11.81 -0.90
N ILE A 41 -0.90 -11.97 0.31
CA ILE A 41 -1.58 -12.58 1.47
C ILE A 41 -1.82 -11.48 2.50
N ASN A 42 -3.08 -11.27 2.87
CA ASN A 42 -3.39 -10.35 3.94
C ASN A 42 -3.00 -10.94 5.30
N VAL A 43 -2.00 -10.36 5.98
CA VAL A 43 -1.56 -10.85 7.29
C VAL A 43 -2.64 -10.71 8.37
N ALA A 44 -3.60 -9.79 8.18
CA ALA A 44 -4.71 -9.53 9.09
C ALA A 44 -6.02 -10.24 8.70
N ALA A 45 -5.98 -11.28 7.83
CA ALA A 45 -7.18 -11.95 7.30
C ALA A 45 -8.06 -12.60 8.39
N GLU A 46 -7.49 -12.91 9.54
CA GLU A 46 -8.23 -13.46 10.70
C GLU A 46 -9.13 -12.45 11.39
N LEU A 47 -8.82 -11.15 11.26
CA LEU A 47 -9.63 -10.05 11.78
C LEU A 47 -10.80 -9.77 10.84
N LYS A 48 -11.82 -9.05 11.30
CA LYS A 48 -12.99 -8.69 10.48
C LYS A 48 -13.12 -7.19 10.29
N GLY A 49 -13.39 -6.80 9.05
CA GLY A 49 -13.61 -5.39 8.70
C GLY A 49 -12.34 -4.54 8.91
N GLN A 50 -12.55 -3.30 9.32
CA GLN A 50 -11.46 -2.45 9.79
C GLN A 50 -11.18 -2.77 11.26
N ALA A 51 -9.97 -3.17 11.58
CA ALA A 51 -9.59 -3.58 12.92
C ALA A 51 -8.43 -2.73 13.47
N GLU A 52 -8.47 -2.44 14.76
CA GLU A 52 -7.34 -1.89 15.50
C GLU A 52 -6.38 -3.01 15.86
N ILE A 53 -5.09 -2.73 15.75
CA ILE A 53 -4.01 -3.70 16.01
C ILE A 53 -2.90 -3.06 16.84
N SER A 54 -2.12 -3.90 17.49
CA SER A 54 -0.94 -3.48 18.26
C SER A 54 0.36 -3.78 17.53
N MET A 55 1.46 -3.20 18.01
CA MET A 55 2.79 -3.52 17.49
C MET A 55 3.15 -5.00 17.71
N GLU A 56 2.67 -5.64 18.80
CA GLU A 56 2.88 -7.06 19.05
C GLU A 56 2.26 -7.93 17.97
N GLN A 57 1.06 -7.60 17.50
CA GLN A 57 0.44 -8.30 16.38
C GLN A 57 1.23 -8.11 15.08
N ILE A 58 1.75 -6.91 14.83
CA ILE A 58 2.61 -6.64 13.67
C ILE A 58 3.91 -7.45 13.73
N TYR A 59 4.52 -7.57 14.92
CA TYR A 59 5.71 -8.41 15.11
C TYR A 59 5.42 -9.90 14.89
N GLU A 60 4.26 -10.37 15.35
CA GLU A 60 3.83 -11.76 15.14
C GLU A 60 3.61 -12.06 13.65
N TRP A 61 2.93 -11.17 12.93
CA TRP A 61 2.67 -11.32 11.51
C TRP A 61 3.91 -11.05 10.65
N ASN A 62 4.79 -10.17 11.09
CA ASN A 62 6.04 -9.77 10.44
C ASN A 62 5.89 -9.60 8.90
N PRO A 63 5.07 -8.64 8.44
CA PRO A 63 4.72 -8.49 7.04
C PRO A 63 5.94 -8.26 6.15
N ASP A 64 5.86 -8.77 4.90
CA ASP A 64 6.86 -8.52 3.87
C ASP A 64 6.77 -7.13 3.28
N LYS A 65 5.56 -6.57 3.20
CA LYS A 65 5.31 -5.22 2.68
C LYS A 65 4.24 -4.50 3.51
N ILE A 66 4.43 -3.20 3.68
CA ILE A 66 3.48 -2.30 4.34
C ILE A 66 3.04 -1.22 3.37
N PHE A 67 1.74 -1.01 3.26
CA PHE A 67 1.15 0.06 2.47
C PHE A 67 0.42 1.04 3.38
N ILE A 68 0.98 2.23 3.54
CA ILE A 68 0.39 3.32 4.33
C ILE A 68 -0.70 3.98 3.49
N THR A 69 -1.93 3.96 3.98
CA THR A 69 -3.08 4.50 3.26
C THR A 69 -3.12 6.03 3.27
N ASN A 70 -3.96 6.60 2.41
CA ASN A 70 -4.13 8.05 2.34
C ASN A 70 -4.88 8.67 3.56
N PHE A 71 -5.32 7.84 4.51
CA PHE A 71 -5.93 8.31 5.76
C PHE A 71 -4.92 8.52 6.89
N SER A 72 -3.69 8.07 6.71
CA SER A 72 -2.59 8.32 7.64
C SER A 72 -1.73 9.49 7.14
N ALA A 73 -1.29 10.35 8.03
CA ALA A 73 -0.30 11.39 7.74
C ALA A 73 1.14 10.84 7.73
N TYR A 74 1.35 9.60 8.18
CA TYR A 74 2.66 8.98 8.15
C TYR A 74 3.13 8.71 6.72
N LEU A 75 4.43 8.80 6.53
CA LEU A 75 5.15 8.48 5.30
C LEU A 75 6.09 7.27 5.57
N PRO A 76 6.59 6.60 4.54
CA PRO A 76 7.54 5.50 4.73
C PRO A 76 8.74 5.85 5.61
N GLU A 77 9.24 7.08 5.50
CA GLU A 77 10.37 7.60 6.29
C GLU A 77 10.10 7.62 7.79
N ASP A 78 8.84 7.75 8.21
CA ASP A 78 8.50 7.73 9.64
C ASP A 78 8.72 6.34 10.24
N LEU A 79 8.41 5.30 9.46
CA LEU A 79 8.64 3.91 9.86
C LEU A 79 10.14 3.59 9.77
N TYR A 80 10.81 3.97 8.68
CA TYR A 80 12.25 3.72 8.48
C TYR A 80 13.10 4.40 9.56
N ASN A 81 12.76 5.63 9.92
CA ASN A 81 13.50 6.38 10.95
C ASN A 81 12.97 6.15 12.37
N ASN A 82 11.95 5.30 12.52
CA ASN A 82 11.33 4.96 13.80
C ASN A 82 10.91 6.22 14.60
N THR A 83 10.24 7.17 13.95
CA THR A 83 9.90 8.47 14.52
C THR A 83 8.48 8.55 15.09
N ILE A 84 7.72 7.46 15.01
CA ILE A 84 6.36 7.39 15.54
C ILE A 84 6.43 7.10 17.03
N GLU A 85 5.99 8.06 17.83
CA GLU A 85 6.04 7.95 19.29
C GLU A 85 5.16 6.79 19.79
N GLY A 86 5.75 5.91 20.60
CA GLY A 86 5.07 4.76 21.18
C GLY A 86 5.15 3.46 20.36
N ASP A 87 5.60 3.54 19.11
CA ASP A 87 5.71 2.40 18.21
C ASP A 87 7.18 2.12 17.84
N ASP A 88 7.60 0.88 17.87
CA ASP A 88 8.94 0.47 17.41
C ASP A 88 8.86 -0.36 16.13
N TRP A 89 9.13 0.26 15.00
CA TRP A 89 9.11 -0.35 13.68
C TRP A 89 10.43 -1.01 13.26
N SER A 90 11.50 -0.81 14.03
CA SER A 90 12.87 -1.22 13.66
C SER A 90 13.05 -2.73 13.47
N HIS A 91 12.16 -3.54 14.05
CA HIS A 91 12.22 -5.01 14.00
C HIS A 91 11.26 -5.62 12.97
N VAL A 92 10.51 -4.79 12.23
CA VAL A 92 9.54 -5.27 11.22
C VAL A 92 10.26 -5.52 9.90
N LYS A 93 10.07 -6.71 9.33
CA LYS A 93 10.73 -7.14 8.09
C LYS A 93 10.56 -6.14 6.95
N ALA A 94 9.34 -5.69 6.68
CA ALA A 94 9.07 -4.71 5.63
C ALA A 94 9.87 -3.41 5.79
N VAL A 95 10.11 -2.98 7.03
CA VAL A 95 10.91 -1.77 7.32
C VAL A 95 12.40 -2.05 7.10
N ALA A 96 12.90 -3.19 7.56
CA ALA A 96 14.30 -3.59 7.39
C ALA A 96 14.67 -3.77 5.91
N ASP A 97 13.73 -4.29 5.11
CA ASP A 97 13.92 -4.57 3.68
C ASP A 97 13.65 -3.34 2.76
N GLY A 98 13.15 -2.23 3.32
CA GLY A 98 12.80 -1.04 2.53
C GLY A 98 11.48 -1.17 1.77
N GLU A 99 10.58 -2.05 2.21
CA GLU A 99 9.33 -2.43 1.54
C GLU A 99 8.10 -1.75 2.16
N VAL A 100 8.22 -0.47 2.45
CA VAL A 100 7.12 0.37 2.94
C VAL A 100 6.74 1.38 1.87
N TYR A 101 5.46 1.45 1.55
CA TYR A 101 4.92 2.27 0.48
C TYR A 101 3.82 3.19 0.98
N LYS A 102 3.69 4.36 0.37
CA LYS A 102 2.55 5.26 0.53
C LYS A 102 1.59 5.10 -0.64
N PHE A 103 0.28 4.93 -0.37
CA PHE A 103 -0.69 4.95 -1.45
C PHE A 103 -0.67 6.28 -2.19
N PRO A 104 -0.60 6.27 -3.52
CA PRO A 104 -0.66 7.48 -4.36
C PRO A 104 -1.97 8.26 -4.18
N LEU A 105 -1.95 9.52 -4.58
CA LEU A 105 -3.08 10.44 -4.54
C LEU A 105 -3.31 11.07 -5.93
N GLY A 106 -4.29 10.57 -6.66
CA GLY A 106 -4.68 11.05 -7.98
C GLY A 106 -5.78 12.11 -7.94
N MET A 107 -6.84 11.91 -8.70
CA MET A 107 -8.04 12.77 -8.61
C MET A 107 -8.71 12.66 -7.25
N TYR A 108 -8.61 11.48 -6.66
CA TYR A 108 -8.98 11.21 -5.28
C TYR A 108 -7.92 10.30 -4.65
N ARG A 109 -8.10 9.94 -3.39
CA ARG A 109 -7.27 8.93 -2.72
C ARG A 109 -7.36 7.60 -3.47
N TRP A 110 -6.21 6.97 -3.72
CA TRP A 110 -6.24 5.63 -4.30
C TRP A 110 -6.74 4.58 -3.30
N PHE A 111 -6.60 4.84 -2.02
CA PHE A 111 -7.27 4.12 -0.97
C PHE A 111 -8.25 5.07 -0.24
N PRO A 112 -9.57 4.84 -0.19
CA PRO A 112 -10.38 3.64 -0.47
C PRO A 112 -10.80 3.51 -1.94
N PRO A 113 -11.72 2.56 -2.29
CA PRO A 113 -12.26 2.43 -3.64
C PRO A 113 -12.79 3.77 -4.18
N SER A 114 -12.35 4.12 -5.36
CA SER A 114 -12.65 5.38 -6.02
C SER A 114 -12.63 5.21 -7.55
N SER A 115 -12.82 6.31 -8.28
CA SER A 115 -12.63 6.33 -9.73
C SER A 115 -11.20 5.93 -10.15
N ASP A 116 -10.20 6.10 -9.29
CA ASP A 116 -8.80 5.75 -9.56
C ASP A 116 -8.47 4.29 -9.18
N THR A 117 -9.44 3.50 -8.72
CA THR A 117 -9.23 2.10 -8.31
C THR A 117 -8.53 1.23 -9.36
N PRO A 118 -8.80 1.34 -10.69
CA PRO A 118 -8.06 0.57 -11.68
C PRO A 118 -6.55 0.83 -11.65
N LEU A 119 -6.13 2.10 -11.51
CA LEU A 119 -4.72 2.46 -11.36
C LEU A 119 -4.16 1.96 -10.02
N ALA A 120 -4.94 2.10 -8.95
CA ALA A 120 -4.53 1.65 -7.62
C ALA A 120 -4.24 0.15 -7.58
N LEU A 121 -5.08 -0.67 -8.21
CA LEU A 121 -4.89 -2.12 -8.27
C LEU A 121 -3.70 -2.51 -9.16
N LEU A 122 -3.50 -1.84 -10.29
CA LEU A 122 -2.36 -2.09 -11.17
C LEU A 122 -1.03 -1.74 -10.46
N TRP A 123 -0.97 -0.55 -9.84
CA TRP A 123 0.17 -0.13 -9.04
C TRP A 123 0.45 -1.11 -7.88
N LEU A 124 -0.60 -1.50 -7.14
CA LEU A 124 -0.48 -2.43 -6.02
C LEU A 124 0.05 -3.79 -6.50
N ALA A 125 -0.46 -4.31 -7.62
CA ALA A 125 0.02 -5.55 -8.24
C ALA A 125 1.51 -5.45 -8.60
N GLN A 126 1.94 -4.32 -9.18
CA GLN A 126 3.34 -4.08 -9.52
C GLN A 126 4.24 -4.02 -8.27
N GLN A 127 3.77 -3.41 -7.17
CA GLN A 127 4.54 -3.40 -5.92
C GLN A 127 4.60 -4.79 -5.25
N ILE A 128 3.54 -5.57 -5.33
CA ILE A 128 3.47 -6.90 -4.70
C ILE A 128 4.21 -7.94 -5.53
N GLN A 129 4.08 -7.90 -6.86
CA GLN A 129 4.62 -8.89 -7.80
C GLN A 129 5.43 -8.20 -8.92
N PRO A 130 6.52 -7.48 -8.60
CA PRO A 130 7.24 -6.65 -9.57
C PRO A 130 7.76 -7.47 -10.78
N GLU A 131 8.08 -8.75 -10.59
CA GLU A 131 8.59 -9.61 -11.66
C GLU A 131 7.53 -9.89 -12.74
N LEU A 132 6.23 -9.93 -12.36
CA LEU A 132 5.12 -10.19 -13.27
C LEU A 132 4.66 -8.95 -14.03
N PHE A 133 4.99 -7.76 -13.54
CA PHE A 133 4.53 -6.47 -14.06
C PHE A 133 5.69 -5.58 -14.52
N SER A 134 6.86 -6.18 -14.78
CA SER A 134 8.08 -5.46 -15.16
C SER A 134 8.02 -4.79 -16.54
N ASP A 135 7.09 -5.20 -17.39
CA ASP A 135 6.83 -4.65 -18.72
C ASP A 135 5.82 -3.50 -18.71
N ILE A 136 5.22 -3.20 -17.56
CA ILE A 136 4.25 -2.11 -17.43
C ILE A 136 4.94 -0.82 -17.03
N ASP A 137 4.82 0.19 -17.89
CA ASP A 137 5.19 1.56 -17.58
C ASP A 137 4.04 2.26 -16.84
N MET A 138 4.11 2.25 -15.51
CA MET A 138 3.05 2.78 -14.67
C MET A 138 2.87 4.30 -14.82
N ASP A 139 3.94 5.04 -15.13
CA ASP A 139 3.88 6.48 -15.40
C ASP A 139 3.03 6.76 -16.66
N GLN A 140 3.25 5.96 -17.70
CA GLN A 140 2.45 6.06 -18.93
C GLN A 140 1.00 5.63 -18.69
N GLU A 141 0.76 4.56 -17.93
CA GLU A 141 -0.61 4.12 -17.59
C GLU A 141 -1.39 5.21 -16.83
N ILE A 142 -0.75 5.91 -15.91
CA ILE A 142 -1.37 7.05 -15.19
C ILE A 142 -1.72 8.16 -16.17
N LYS A 143 -0.80 8.57 -17.04
CA LYS A 143 -1.03 9.64 -18.02
C LYS A 143 -2.18 9.29 -18.97
N ASP A 144 -2.16 8.08 -19.53
CA ASP A 144 -3.19 7.59 -20.45
C ASP A 144 -4.57 7.51 -19.77
N TYR A 145 -4.60 7.06 -18.52
CA TYR A 145 -5.82 7.00 -17.73
C TYR A 145 -6.39 8.39 -17.49
N PHE A 146 -5.58 9.35 -17.07
CA PHE A 146 -6.01 10.72 -16.81
C PHE A 146 -6.47 11.41 -18.10
N GLN A 147 -5.76 11.24 -19.21
CA GLN A 147 -6.16 11.77 -20.51
C GLN A 147 -7.49 11.16 -20.96
N LYS A 148 -7.66 9.85 -20.83
CA LYS A 148 -8.84 9.12 -21.32
C LYS A 148 -10.10 9.42 -20.51
N PHE A 149 -10.01 9.41 -19.18
CA PHE A 149 -11.18 9.47 -18.31
C PHE A 149 -11.45 10.84 -17.71
N TYR A 150 -10.40 11.65 -17.52
CA TYR A 150 -10.54 13.00 -16.95
C TYR A 150 -10.27 14.11 -17.95
N GLN A 151 -9.77 13.79 -19.16
CA GLN A 151 -9.37 14.76 -20.19
C GLN A 151 -8.29 15.74 -19.68
N VAL A 152 -7.38 15.23 -18.86
CA VAL A 152 -6.25 15.95 -18.28
C VAL A 152 -4.96 15.37 -18.82
N GLU A 153 -4.12 16.21 -19.38
CA GLU A 153 -2.75 15.86 -19.77
C GLU A 153 -1.82 16.09 -18.56
N LEU A 154 -1.18 15.02 -18.08
CA LEU A 154 -0.22 15.09 -16.97
C LEU A 154 1.20 15.21 -17.50
N THR A 155 1.99 16.05 -16.84
CA THR A 155 3.45 16.07 -16.98
C THR A 155 4.10 14.97 -16.13
N ASP A 156 5.43 14.76 -16.30
CA ASP A 156 6.19 13.85 -15.44
C ASP A 156 6.16 14.32 -13.98
N ASP A 157 6.24 15.61 -13.75
CA ASP A 157 6.19 16.22 -12.41
C ASP A 157 4.82 15.99 -11.73
N ASP A 158 3.74 16.03 -12.50
CA ASP A 158 2.40 15.70 -11.98
C ASP A 158 2.32 14.24 -11.54
N VAL A 159 2.87 13.31 -12.32
CA VAL A 159 2.93 11.89 -11.97
C VAL A 159 3.74 11.69 -10.69
N GLN A 160 4.89 12.36 -10.55
CA GLN A 160 5.67 12.29 -9.31
C GLN A 160 4.93 12.86 -8.11
N THR A 161 4.09 13.88 -8.31
CA THR A 161 3.23 14.43 -7.24
C THR A 161 2.14 13.43 -6.82
N ILE A 162 1.62 12.64 -7.76
CA ILE A 162 0.66 11.56 -7.46
C ILE A 162 1.31 10.49 -6.58
N TYR A 163 2.54 10.07 -6.87
CA TYR A 163 3.26 9.07 -6.07
C TYR A 163 3.71 9.57 -4.69
N ASN A 164 3.94 10.86 -4.56
CA ASN A 164 4.51 11.45 -3.35
C ASN A 164 3.52 12.42 -2.67
N PRO A 165 2.36 11.94 -2.19
CA PRO A 165 1.38 12.81 -1.56
C PRO A 165 1.93 13.45 -0.29
N ALA A 166 1.69 14.75 -0.13
CA ALA A 166 2.08 15.47 1.07
C ALA A 166 1.32 14.95 2.32
N ARG A 167 1.94 15.05 3.49
CA ARG A 167 1.32 14.64 4.78
C ARG A 167 -0.05 15.27 5.01
N GLU A 168 -0.19 16.54 4.64
CA GLU A 168 -1.41 17.32 4.82
C GLU A 168 -2.58 16.77 3.98
N ALA A 169 -2.29 16.00 2.94
CA ALA A 169 -3.31 15.37 2.12
C ALA A 169 -4.17 14.34 2.89
N ALA A 170 -3.64 13.76 3.96
CA ALA A 170 -4.39 12.84 4.83
C ALA A 170 -5.52 13.54 5.62
N LYS A 171 -5.43 14.86 5.78
CA LYS A 171 -6.36 15.68 6.58
C LYS A 171 -7.52 16.29 5.77
N ARG A 172 -7.57 16.04 4.47
CA ARG A 172 -8.57 16.60 3.54
C ARG A 172 -9.73 15.66 3.28
#